data_28db84c55dd2d61a9a963e5ba70f9bd3
#
_entry.id   28db84c55dd2d61a9a963e5ba70f9bd3
#
_cell.length_a   1.000
_cell.length_b   1.000
_cell.length_c   1.000
_cell.angle_alpha   90.00
_cell.angle_beta   90.00
_cell.angle_gamma   90.00
#
_symmetry.space_group_name_H-M   'P 1'
#
loop_
_entity.id
_entity.type
_entity.pdbx_description
1 polymer ?
#
loop_
_entity_poly.entity_id
_entity_poly.type
_entity_poly.pdbx_seq_one_letter_code
_entity_poly.pdbx_strand_id
1 'polypeptide(L)'
;MKQLKPLLAATSFILFSISAGYGMAEPSAHQQQVETLFRLTQMEKKIDESIDSVMQIQLSQNPKLAQHQAQMRAFFEKHIGWAALKNDITEMYLKTFSEDELKAINGFYITPAGQKVITELPGLVHQRNQLAMMRLQQNIGELQQIIGAQQPTAQ
;
A
#
# COMPACT_ATOMS: atom_id res chain seq x y z
N MET A 1 83.45 15.41 -30.71
CA MET A 1 82.24 14.79 -31.26
C MET A 1 81.34 14.45 -30.10
N LYS A 2 80.34 15.30 -29.82
CA LYS A 2 79.39 15.10 -28.70
C LYS A 2 78.07 14.63 -29.25
N GLN A 3 77.66 13.44 -28.84
CA GLN A 3 76.37 12.85 -29.18
C GLN A 3 75.28 13.48 -28.32
N LEU A 4 74.30 14.16 -28.96
CA LEU A 4 73.05 14.60 -28.31
C LEU A 4 72.07 13.42 -28.32
N LYS A 5 71.56 13.06 -27.17
CA LYS A 5 70.42 12.18 -26.99
C LYS A 5 69.12 13.00 -26.99
N PRO A 6 68.05 12.61 -27.73
CA PRO A 6 66.79 13.27 -27.62
C PRO A 6 66.00 12.77 -26.40
N LEU A 7 65.49 13.75 -25.59
CA LEU A 7 64.53 13.50 -24.54
C LEU A 7 63.14 13.23 -25.18
N LEU A 8 62.62 12.03 -25.00
CA LEU A 8 61.21 11.73 -25.26
C LEU A 8 60.39 12.20 -24.05
N ALA A 9 59.64 13.29 -24.23
CA ALA A 9 58.61 13.68 -23.29
C ALA A 9 57.36 12.85 -23.50
N ALA A 10 57.09 11.94 -22.54
CA ALA A 10 55.84 11.18 -22.49
C ALA A 10 54.75 12.05 -21.88
N THR A 11 53.88 12.61 -22.73
CA THR A 11 52.66 13.29 -22.34
C THR A 11 51.63 12.22 -21.91
N SER A 12 51.49 11.99 -20.59
CA SER A 12 50.42 11.17 -20.04
C SER A 12 49.10 11.91 -20.16
N PHE A 13 48.27 11.45 -21.09
CA PHE A 13 46.91 11.92 -21.27
C PHE A 13 46.03 11.20 -20.22
N ILE A 14 45.75 11.84 -19.08
CA ILE A 14 44.81 11.32 -18.09
C ILE A 14 43.42 11.57 -18.64
N LEU A 15 42.81 10.51 -19.20
CA LEU A 15 41.39 10.47 -19.50
C LEU A 15 40.61 10.42 -18.17
N PHE A 16 40.15 11.60 -17.75
CA PHE A 16 39.19 11.71 -16.66
C PHE A 16 37.82 11.30 -17.21
N SER A 17 37.50 10.01 -17.08
CA SER A 17 36.16 9.51 -17.38
C SER A 17 35.19 10.06 -16.34
N ILE A 18 34.46 11.13 -16.69
CA ILE A 18 33.29 11.58 -15.94
C ILE A 18 32.18 10.54 -16.21
N SER A 19 32.11 9.51 -15.40
CA SER A 19 30.91 8.69 -15.28
C SER A 19 29.84 9.56 -14.65
N ALA A 20 28.98 10.18 -15.48
CA ALA A 20 27.73 10.75 -15.04
C ALA A 20 26.85 9.60 -14.52
N GLY A 21 27.06 9.22 -13.26
CA GLY A 21 26.14 8.36 -12.55
C GLY A 21 24.82 9.11 -12.46
N TYR A 22 23.80 8.63 -13.13
CA TYR A 22 22.42 8.99 -12.83
C TYR A 22 22.15 8.46 -11.43
N GLY A 23 22.55 9.23 -10.43
CA GLY A 23 22.26 8.95 -9.04
C GLY A 23 20.75 9.05 -8.86
N MET A 24 20.08 7.92 -8.77
CA MET A 24 18.79 7.88 -8.10
C MET A 24 19.05 8.44 -6.71
N ALA A 25 18.44 9.59 -6.40
CA ALA A 25 18.58 10.17 -5.07
C ALA A 25 18.16 9.12 -4.05
N GLU A 26 19.03 8.82 -3.08
CA GLU A 26 18.69 7.88 -2.01
C GLU A 26 17.43 8.40 -1.30
N PRO A 27 16.49 7.50 -0.94
CA PRO A 27 15.31 7.88 -0.19
C PRO A 27 15.70 8.61 1.09
N SER A 28 15.03 9.72 1.40
CA SER A 28 15.26 10.43 2.68
C SER A 28 15.01 9.48 3.86
N ALA A 29 15.58 9.81 5.04
CA ALA A 29 15.34 9.03 6.26
C ALA A 29 13.83 8.89 6.54
N HIS A 30 13.06 9.95 6.32
CA HIS A 30 11.60 9.94 6.44
C HIS A 30 10.94 8.94 5.46
N GLN A 31 11.33 8.94 4.19
CA GLN A 31 10.83 7.96 3.20
C GLN A 31 11.19 6.51 3.58
N GLN A 32 12.39 6.28 4.09
CA GLN A 32 12.81 4.96 4.57
C GLN A 32 11.92 4.44 5.71
N GLN A 33 11.43 5.34 6.60
CA GLN A 33 10.46 4.95 7.63
C GLN A 33 9.11 4.54 7.03
N VAL A 34 8.62 5.24 6.01
CA VAL A 34 7.40 4.85 5.29
C VAL A 34 7.56 3.48 4.61
N GLU A 35 8.66 3.25 3.90
CA GLU A 35 8.93 1.97 3.27
C GLU A 35 9.05 0.82 4.29
N THR A 36 9.63 1.10 5.45
CA THR A 36 9.70 0.14 6.56
C THR A 36 8.31 -0.21 7.05
N LEU A 37 7.42 0.78 7.23
CA LEU A 37 6.04 0.56 7.62
C LEU A 37 5.28 -0.29 6.60
N PHE A 38 5.43 0.01 5.31
CA PHE A 38 4.79 -0.77 4.23
C PHE A 38 5.20 -2.23 4.25
N ARG A 39 6.48 -2.51 4.46
CA ARG A 39 6.99 -3.87 4.59
C ARG A 39 6.44 -4.58 5.83
N LEU A 40 6.47 -3.92 7.01
CA LEU A 40 5.99 -4.49 8.27
C LEU A 40 4.48 -4.79 8.22
N THR A 41 3.70 -3.94 7.56
CA THR A 41 2.25 -4.08 7.43
C THR A 41 1.82 -4.91 6.22
N GLN A 42 2.76 -5.38 5.40
CA GLN A 42 2.52 -6.12 4.15
C GLN A 42 1.59 -5.34 3.19
N MET A 43 1.83 -4.03 3.03
CA MET A 43 0.95 -3.13 2.28
C MET A 43 0.70 -3.61 0.85
N GLU A 44 1.75 -4.03 0.14
CA GLU A 44 1.64 -4.57 -1.23
C GLU A 44 0.66 -5.74 -1.29
N LYS A 45 0.86 -6.75 -0.43
CA LYS A 45 -0.03 -7.91 -0.35
C LYS A 45 -1.48 -7.53 -0.06
N LYS A 46 -1.71 -6.55 0.81
CA LYS A 46 -3.08 -6.08 1.12
C LYS A 46 -3.75 -5.39 -0.06
N ILE A 47 -2.99 -4.69 -0.89
CA ILE A 47 -3.50 -4.10 -2.13
C ILE A 47 -3.90 -5.20 -3.11
N ASP A 48 -3.07 -6.23 -3.28
CA ASP A 48 -3.38 -7.38 -4.14
C ASP A 48 -4.63 -8.13 -3.65
N GLU A 49 -4.74 -8.41 -2.34
CA GLU A 49 -5.93 -9.00 -1.72
C GLU A 49 -7.19 -8.15 -1.91
N SER A 50 -7.04 -6.82 -1.92
CA SER A 50 -8.14 -5.89 -2.22
C SER A 50 -8.60 -6.01 -3.67
N ILE A 51 -7.67 -6.12 -4.62
CA ILE A 51 -7.98 -6.36 -6.04
C ILE A 51 -8.74 -7.68 -6.20
N ASP A 52 -8.25 -8.76 -5.56
CA ASP A 52 -8.94 -10.06 -5.59
C ASP A 52 -10.37 -9.97 -5.04
N SER A 53 -10.55 -9.25 -3.95
CA SER A 53 -11.87 -9.04 -3.35
C SER A 53 -12.82 -8.28 -4.28
N VAL A 54 -12.35 -7.20 -4.91
CA VAL A 54 -13.14 -6.44 -5.90
C VAL A 54 -13.52 -7.32 -7.09
N MET A 55 -12.56 -8.12 -7.59
CA MET A 55 -12.82 -9.04 -8.69
C MET A 55 -13.88 -10.09 -8.33
N GLN A 56 -13.79 -10.70 -7.16
CA GLN A 56 -14.78 -11.67 -6.70
C GLN A 56 -16.19 -11.07 -6.61
N ILE A 57 -16.32 -9.84 -6.10
CA ILE A 57 -17.60 -9.14 -6.06
C ILE A 57 -18.14 -8.93 -7.47
N GLN A 58 -17.32 -8.45 -8.40
CA GLN A 58 -17.75 -8.23 -9.79
C GLN A 58 -18.19 -9.53 -10.49
N LEU A 59 -17.44 -10.61 -10.30
CA LEU A 59 -17.78 -11.91 -10.88
C LEU A 59 -19.03 -12.52 -10.27
N SER A 60 -19.27 -12.32 -8.98
CA SER A 60 -20.50 -12.80 -8.32
C SER A 60 -21.74 -12.05 -8.80
N GLN A 61 -21.63 -10.75 -9.06
CA GLN A 61 -22.71 -9.92 -9.57
C GLN A 61 -22.96 -10.14 -11.07
N ASN A 62 -21.91 -10.44 -11.83
CA ASN A 62 -22.00 -10.71 -13.26
C ASN A 62 -21.11 -11.88 -13.69
N PRO A 63 -21.61 -13.13 -13.62
CA PRO A 63 -20.83 -14.32 -13.98
C PRO A 63 -20.31 -14.33 -15.43
N LYS A 64 -20.91 -13.56 -16.33
CA LYS A 64 -20.43 -13.44 -17.73
C LYS A 64 -19.04 -12.79 -17.82
N LEU A 65 -18.62 -12.06 -16.79
CA LEU A 65 -17.28 -11.46 -16.74
C LEU A 65 -16.17 -12.51 -16.53
N ALA A 66 -16.49 -13.74 -16.16
CA ALA A 66 -15.50 -14.79 -15.91
C ALA A 66 -14.57 -15.03 -17.12
N GLN A 67 -15.08 -14.93 -18.34
CA GLN A 67 -14.30 -15.05 -19.56
C GLN A 67 -13.26 -13.91 -19.74
N HIS A 68 -13.43 -12.79 -19.03
CA HIS A 68 -12.56 -11.61 -19.08
C HIS A 68 -11.72 -11.42 -17.81
N GLN A 69 -11.70 -12.41 -16.92
CA GLN A 69 -11.05 -12.29 -15.61
C GLN A 69 -9.59 -11.85 -15.69
N ALA A 70 -8.82 -12.40 -16.64
CA ALA A 70 -7.41 -12.04 -16.82
C ALA A 70 -7.23 -10.59 -17.27
N GLN A 71 -8.08 -10.11 -18.20
CA GLN A 71 -8.03 -8.73 -18.67
C GLN A 71 -8.45 -7.75 -17.56
N MET A 72 -9.47 -8.10 -16.79
CA MET A 72 -9.91 -7.30 -15.64
C MET A 72 -8.80 -7.21 -14.59
N ARG A 73 -8.13 -8.33 -14.27
CA ARG A 73 -7.01 -8.33 -13.34
C ARG A 73 -5.89 -7.41 -13.80
N ALA A 74 -5.45 -7.55 -15.06
CA ALA A 74 -4.41 -6.71 -15.64
C ALA A 74 -4.81 -5.21 -15.63
N PHE A 75 -6.08 -4.89 -15.85
CA PHE A 75 -6.59 -3.53 -15.74
C PHE A 75 -6.50 -2.99 -14.31
N PHE A 76 -6.94 -3.76 -13.30
CA PHE A 76 -6.86 -3.34 -11.90
C PHE A 76 -5.40 -3.21 -11.43
N GLU A 77 -4.54 -4.17 -11.73
CA GLU A 77 -3.11 -4.09 -11.40
C GLU A 77 -2.45 -2.85 -12.00
N LYS A 78 -2.78 -2.53 -13.25
CA LYS A 78 -2.25 -1.34 -13.94
C LYS A 78 -2.67 -0.02 -13.28
N HIS A 79 -3.89 0.09 -12.77
CA HIS A 79 -4.48 1.36 -12.32
C HIS A 79 -4.57 1.51 -10.81
N ILE A 80 -4.71 0.41 -10.06
CA ILE A 80 -4.84 0.39 -8.61
C ILE A 80 -3.95 -0.64 -7.92
N GLY A 81 -3.03 -1.28 -8.66
CA GLY A 81 -2.03 -2.16 -8.08
C GLY A 81 -0.93 -1.39 -7.35
N TRP A 82 -0.12 -2.12 -6.61
CA TRP A 82 0.96 -1.53 -5.80
C TRP A 82 1.88 -0.61 -6.60
N ALA A 83 2.33 -1.04 -7.78
CA ALA A 83 3.22 -0.24 -8.63
C ALA A 83 2.59 1.11 -9.06
N ALA A 84 1.28 1.14 -9.25
CA ALA A 84 0.55 2.35 -9.61
C ALA A 84 0.33 3.29 -8.42
N LEU A 85 0.07 2.75 -7.23
CA LEU A 85 -0.33 3.53 -6.06
C LEU A 85 0.82 3.85 -5.08
N LYS A 86 1.96 3.15 -5.17
CA LYS A 86 3.05 3.25 -4.19
C LYS A 86 3.47 4.71 -3.91
N ASN A 87 3.67 5.49 -4.95
CA ASN A 87 4.15 6.86 -4.81
C ASN A 87 3.12 7.76 -4.13
N ASP A 88 1.85 7.67 -4.55
CA ASP A 88 0.76 8.46 -3.98
C ASP A 88 0.53 8.10 -2.51
N ILE A 89 0.57 6.81 -2.19
CA ILE A 89 0.46 6.33 -0.81
C ILE A 89 1.66 6.82 0.01
N THR A 90 2.88 6.73 -0.53
CA THR A 90 4.08 7.25 0.15
C THR A 90 3.93 8.73 0.49
N GLU A 91 3.51 9.56 -0.47
CA GLU A 91 3.28 10.97 -0.21
C GLU A 91 2.20 11.23 0.85
N MET A 92 1.13 10.44 0.84
CA MET A 92 0.08 10.51 1.85
C MET A 92 0.65 10.28 3.27
N TYR A 93 1.48 9.25 3.43
CA TYR A 93 2.11 8.94 4.72
C TYR A 93 3.12 10.00 5.15
N LEU A 94 3.95 10.51 4.22
CA LEU A 94 4.90 11.60 4.49
C LEU A 94 4.22 12.91 4.91
N LYS A 95 3.01 13.17 4.40
CA LYS A 95 2.21 14.35 4.78
C LYS A 95 1.49 14.17 6.11
N THR A 96 1.17 12.93 6.47
CA THR A 96 0.35 12.60 7.65
C THR A 96 1.19 12.41 8.90
N PHE A 97 2.35 11.78 8.79
CA PHE A 97 3.21 11.40 9.91
C PHE A 97 4.59 12.02 9.78
N SER A 98 5.11 12.52 10.88
CA SER A 98 6.53 12.89 10.99
C SER A 98 7.44 11.66 10.99
N GLU A 99 8.73 11.87 10.75
CA GLU A 99 9.73 10.80 10.80
C GLU A 99 9.76 10.10 12.16
N ASP A 100 9.66 10.86 13.26
CA ASP A 100 9.70 10.31 14.62
C ASP A 100 8.44 9.51 14.98
N GLU A 101 7.27 9.96 14.51
CA GLU A 101 6.03 9.18 14.65
C GLU A 101 6.11 7.85 13.87
N LEU A 102 6.65 7.86 12.65
CA LEU A 102 6.85 6.64 11.88
C LEU A 102 7.86 5.69 12.53
N LYS A 103 8.93 6.21 13.14
CA LYS A 103 9.87 5.40 13.94
C LYS A 103 9.16 4.71 15.12
N ALA A 104 8.31 5.44 15.83
CA ALA A 104 7.55 4.90 16.96
C ALA A 104 6.56 3.82 16.49
N ILE A 105 5.82 4.08 15.41
CA ILE A 105 4.88 3.13 14.78
C ILE A 105 5.62 1.87 14.32
N ASN A 106 6.73 2.02 13.62
CA ASN A 106 7.57 0.91 13.18
C ASN A 106 8.09 0.10 14.38
N GLY A 107 8.53 0.80 15.42
CA GLY A 107 8.97 0.19 16.67
C GLY A 107 7.91 -0.67 17.33
N PHE A 108 6.63 -0.26 17.29
CA PHE A 108 5.51 -1.08 17.74
C PHE A 108 5.30 -2.29 16.82
N TYR A 109 5.23 -2.09 15.51
CA TYR A 109 4.93 -3.19 14.57
C TYR A 109 6.04 -4.24 14.45
N ILE A 110 7.28 -3.96 14.85
CA ILE A 110 8.34 -4.97 14.96
C ILE A 110 8.06 -5.95 16.11
N THR A 111 7.31 -5.55 17.15
CA THR A 111 7.02 -6.41 18.29
C THR A 111 6.07 -7.56 17.95
N PRO A 112 6.12 -8.69 18.69
CA PRO A 112 5.14 -9.78 18.53
C PRO A 112 3.68 -9.30 18.68
N ALA A 113 3.43 -8.34 19.59
CA ALA A 113 2.10 -7.77 19.78
C ALA A 113 1.66 -6.95 18.54
N GLY A 114 2.55 -6.11 17.99
CA GLY A 114 2.31 -5.34 16.78
C GLY A 114 2.02 -6.24 15.56
N GLN A 115 2.79 -7.32 15.38
CA GLN A 115 2.54 -8.30 14.32
C GLN A 115 1.18 -9.00 14.51
N LYS A 116 0.83 -9.35 15.75
CA LYS A 116 -0.49 -9.93 16.04
C LYS A 116 -1.63 -8.95 15.72
N VAL A 117 -1.47 -7.68 15.98
CA VAL A 117 -2.47 -6.65 15.58
C VAL A 117 -2.69 -6.66 14.06
N ILE A 118 -1.62 -6.70 13.26
CA ILE A 118 -1.71 -6.71 11.79
C ILE A 118 -2.50 -7.94 11.30
N THR A 119 -2.27 -9.11 11.88
CA THR A 119 -2.87 -10.37 11.43
C THR A 119 -4.29 -10.59 11.96
N GLU A 120 -4.54 -10.21 13.21
CA GLU A 120 -5.80 -10.56 13.89
C GLU A 120 -6.88 -9.47 13.80
N LEU A 121 -6.47 -8.19 13.74
CA LEU A 121 -7.43 -7.08 13.77
C LEU A 121 -8.48 -7.12 12.64
N PRO A 122 -8.14 -7.47 11.39
CA PRO A 122 -9.15 -7.59 10.32
C PRO A 122 -10.22 -8.64 10.65
N GLY A 123 -9.79 -9.80 11.17
CA GLY A 123 -10.70 -10.86 11.60
C GLY A 123 -11.62 -10.44 12.75
N LEU A 124 -11.08 -9.73 13.74
CA LEU A 124 -11.88 -9.18 14.86
C LEU A 124 -12.90 -8.14 14.38
N VAL A 125 -12.54 -7.28 13.42
CA VAL A 125 -13.46 -6.32 12.80
C VAL A 125 -14.59 -7.06 12.07
N HIS A 126 -14.27 -8.12 11.33
CA HIS A 126 -15.28 -8.94 10.65
C HIS A 126 -16.24 -9.61 11.65
N GLN A 127 -15.71 -10.26 12.69
CA GLN A 127 -16.53 -10.89 13.75
C GLN A 127 -17.44 -9.87 14.46
N ARG A 128 -16.92 -8.68 14.77
CA ARG A 128 -17.72 -7.58 15.34
C ARG A 128 -18.89 -7.21 14.42
N ASN A 129 -18.65 -7.11 13.12
CA ASN A 129 -19.70 -6.76 12.17
C ASN A 129 -20.74 -7.86 12.06
N GLN A 130 -20.35 -9.15 12.07
CA GLN A 130 -21.29 -10.28 12.11
C GLN A 130 -22.14 -10.25 13.39
N LEU A 131 -21.52 -9.98 14.54
CA LEU A 131 -22.24 -9.84 15.81
C LEU A 131 -23.24 -8.69 15.77
N ALA A 132 -22.87 -7.54 15.22
CA ALA A 132 -23.77 -6.41 15.05
C ALA A 132 -24.98 -6.74 14.17
N MET A 133 -24.77 -7.42 13.04
CA MET A 133 -25.86 -7.85 12.16
C MET A 133 -26.78 -8.87 12.83
N MET A 134 -26.22 -9.82 13.56
CA MET A 134 -27.03 -10.78 14.34
C MET A 134 -27.90 -10.06 15.39
N ARG A 135 -27.34 -9.11 16.12
CA ARG A 135 -28.07 -8.31 17.10
C ARG A 135 -29.18 -7.47 16.45
N LEU A 136 -28.90 -6.89 15.29
CA LEU A 136 -29.92 -6.13 14.54
C LEU A 136 -31.07 -7.05 14.11
N GLN A 137 -30.80 -8.23 13.59
CA GLN A 137 -31.83 -9.21 13.23
C GLN A 137 -32.69 -9.64 14.41
N GLN A 138 -32.08 -9.88 15.57
CA GLN A 138 -32.80 -10.23 16.79
C GLN A 138 -33.76 -9.13 17.27
N ASN A 139 -33.48 -7.87 16.95
CA ASN A 139 -34.25 -6.71 17.39
C ASN A 139 -35.03 -6.01 16.25
N ILE A 140 -35.18 -6.67 15.10
CA ILE A 140 -35.84 -6.08 13.94
C ILE A 140 -37.29 -5.71 14.20
N GLY A 141 -37.98 -6.44 15.11
CA GLY A 141 -39.35 -6.15 15.52
C GLY A 141 -39.48 -4.81 16.23
N GLU A 142 -38.51 -4.42 17.06
CA GLU A 142 -38.48 -3.11 17.71
C GLU A 142 -38.35 -2.00 16.65
N LEU A 143 -37.46 -2.17 15.68
CA LEU A 143 -37.30 -1.22 14.57
C LEU A 143 -38.61 -1.06 13.79
N GLN A 144 -39.30 -2.16 13.50
CA GLN A 144 -40.61 -2.12 12.81
C GLN A 144 -41.66 -1.38 13.59
N GLN A 145 -41.73 -1.50 14.94
CA GLN A 145 -42.61 -0.74 15.79
C GLN A 145 -42.30 0.75 15.75
N ILE A 146 -41.02 1.15 15.81
CA ILE A 146 -40.61 2.56 15.74
C ILE A 146 -41.00 3.17 14.40
N ILE A 147 -40.79 2.47 13.27
CA ILE A 147 -41.17 2.97 11.94
C ILE A 147 -42.69 3.02 11.77
N GLY A 148 -43.43 2.01 12.27
CA GLY A 148 -44.87 1.94 12.19
C GLY A 148 -45.57 3.01 13.04
N ALA A 149 -45.02 3.39 14.17
CA ALA A 149 -45.56 4.45 15.04
C ALA A 149 -45.41 5.87 14.45
N GLN A 150 -44.58 6.03 13.41
CA GLN A 150 -44.35 7.32 12.75
C GLN A 150 -45.21 7.55 11.50
N GLN A 151 -46.08 6.59 11.11
CA GLN A 151 -47.06 6.84 10.06
C GLN A 151 -48.23 7.61 10.63
N PRO A 152 -48.48 8.89 10.23
CA PRO A 152 -49.70 9.59 10.61
C PRO A 152 -50.88 8.82 10.02
N THR A 153 -51.86 8.45 10.88
CA THR A 153 -53.14 7.97 10.39
C THR A 153 -53.75 9.07 9.55
N ALA A 154 -53.65 8.90 8.22
CA ALA A 154 -54.45 9.71 7.28
C ALA A 154 -55.94 9.42 7.56
N GLN A 155 -56.60 10.36 8.19
CA GLN A 155 -58.07 10.46 8.26
C GLN A 155 -58.57 11.23 7.05
#